data_d01f0a91977c96f186c660a7acea9823
#
_entry.id   d01f0a91977c96f186c660a7acea9823
#
_cell.length_a   1.000
_cell.length_b   1.000
_cell.length_c   1.000
_cell.angle_alpha   90.00
_cell.angle_beta   90.00
_cell.angle_gamma   90.00
#
_symmetry.space_group_name_H-M   'P 1'
#
loop_
_entity.id
_entity.type
_entity.pdbx_description
1 polymer ?
#
loop_
_entity_poly.entity_id
_entity_poly.type
_entity_poly.pdbx_seq_one_letter_code
_entity_poly.pdbx_strand_id
1 'polypeptide(L)'
;MKYTDRIKYWKLLFRFAQIGGSWSDVIERQQKLVSDGFGSQKALLRLTTAVSKSEIAHQVFACTMVFDLLVSDTTDFRGINGVVLIRYREDSQRFLFYHIAIDGEQECWPCPESEAWQMLLMIISRKFLIRA
;
A
#
# COMPACT_ATOMS: atom_id res chain seq x y z
N MET A 1 -1.22 -18.56 -8.71
CA MET A 1 -0.87 -17.70 -9.85
C MET A 1 0.49 -18.12 -10.40
N LYS A 2 0.58 -18.32 -11.71
CA LYS A 2 1.86 -18.66 -12.36
C LYS A 2 2.81 -17.47 -12.33
N TYR A 3 4.11 -17.74 -12.35
CA TYR A 3 5.15 -16.70 -12.33
C TYR A 3 4.93 -15.64 -13.42
N THR A 4 4.63 -16.09 -14.65
CA THR A 4 4.34 -15.19 -15.78
C THR A 4 3.11 -14.31 -15.56
N ASP A 5 2.11 -14.83 -14.85
CA ASP A 5 0.90 -14.07 -14.52
C ASP A 5 1.17 -13.01 -13.46
N ARG A 6 2.06 -13.29 -12.51
CA ARG A 6 2.51 -12.31 -11.50
C ARG A 6 3.20 -11.13 -12.17
N ILE A 7 4.09 -11.40 -13.14
CA ILE A 7 4.80 -10.35 -13.88
C ILE A 7 3.82 -9.50 -14.68
N LYS A 8 2.84 -10.13 -15.35
CA LYS A 8 1.79 -9.41 -16.08
C LYS A 8 0.95 -8.53 -15.16
N TYR A 9 0.53 -9.08 -14.03
CA TYR A 9 -0.23 -8.36 -13.02
C TYR A 9 0.58 -7.16 -12.49
N TRP A 10 1.86 -7.37 -12.21
CA TRP A 10 2.77 -6.35 -11.77
C TRP A 10 2.90 -5.21 -12.79
N LYS A 11 3.05 -5.52 -14.07
CA LYS A 11 3.09 -4.51 -15.14
C LYS A 11 1.79 -3.74 -15.26
N LEU A 12 0.65 -4.42 -15.05
CA LEU A 12 -0.66 -3.79 -15.03
C LEU A 12 -0.79 -2.84 -13.83
N LEU A 13 -0.33 -3.25 -12.66
CA LEU A 13 -0.29 -2.40 -11.48
C LEU A 13 0.43 -1.08 -11.77
N PHE A 14 1.56 -1.14 -12.46
CA PHE A 14 2.31 0.07 -12.80
C PHE A 14 1.58 1.00 -13.74
N ARG A 15 0.77 0.48 -14.66
CA ARG A 15 -0.02 1.32 -15.55
C ARG A 15 -1.08 2.12 -14.80
N PHE A 16 -1.66 1.55 -13.76
CA PHE A 16 -2.72 2.18 -12.97
C PHE A 16 -2.20 2.92 -11.74
N ALA A 17 -1.00 2.62 -11.30
CA ALA A 17 -0.39 3.21 -10.11
C ALA A 17 0.11 4.64 -10.32
N GLN A 18 0.02 5.18 -11.52
CA GLN A 18 0.50 6.54 -11.81
C GLN A 18 -0.43 7.64 -11.32
N ILE A 19 -1.45 7.28 -10.55
CA ILE A 19 -2.41 8.24 -10.05
C ILE A 19 -2.16 8.41 -8.55
N GLY A 20 -1.18 9.13 -8.23
CA GLY A 20 -0.90 9.51 -6.88
C GLY A 20 0.27 10.45 -6.95
N GLY A 21 0.35 11.38 -6.22
CA GLY A 21 1.48 12.28 -6.17
C GLY A 21 1.89 12.42 -4.74
N SER A 22 1.06 13.10 -3.99
CA SER A 22 1.33 13.38 -2.60
C SER A 22 0.46 12.52 -1.70
N TRP A 23 0.84 12.44 -0.44
CA TRP A 23 0.01 11.81 0.59
C TRP A 23 -1.36 12.49 0.70
N SER A 24 -1.43 13.81 0.51
CA SER A 24 -2.70 14.54 0.52
C SER A 24 -3.61 14.11 -0.62
N ASP A 25 -3.10 13.86 -1.81
CA ASP A 25 -3.89 13.38 -2.94
C ASP A 25 -4.46 11.99 -2.66
N VAL A 26 -3.67 11.11 -2.07
CA VAL A 26 -4.11 9.76 -1.68
C VAL A 26 -5.23 9.85 -0.65
N ILE A 27 -5.05 10.65 0.37
CA ILE A 27 -6.06 10.86 1.43
C ILE A 27 -7.36 11.40 0.83
N GLU A 28 -7.27 12.39 -0.05
CA GLU A 28 -8.45 12.99 -0.69
C GLU A 28 -9.25 11.96 -1.48
N ARG A 29 -8.58 11.07 -2.21
CA ARG A 29 -9.23 9.99 -2.94
C ARG A 29 -9.90 8.99 -2.01
N GLN A 30 -9.24 8.62 -0.93
CA GLN A 30 -9.82 7.70 0.06
C GLN A 30 -11.02 8.32 0.75
N GLN A 31 -10.97 9.61 1.07
CA GLN A 31 -12.11 10.35 1.63
C GLN A 31 -13.28 10.34 0.66
N LYS A 32 -13.03 10.52 -0.62
CA LYS A 32 -14.07 10.46 -1.63
C LYS A 32 -14.72 9.09 -1.70
N LEU A 33 -13.93 8.02 -1.67
CA LEU A 33 -14.45 6.65 -1.67
C LEU A 33 -15.36 6.41 -0.46
N VAL A 34 -14.97 6.88 0.72
CA VAL A 34 -15.80 6.78 1.91
C VAL A 34 -17.11 7.55 1.73
N SER A 35 -17.04 8.76 1.18
CA SER A 35 -18.24 9.58 0.90
C SER A 35 -19.17 8.92 -0.11
N ASP A 36 -18.60 8.18 -1.08
CA ASP A 36 -19.37 7.50 -2.11
C ASP A 36 -19.95 6.15 -1.64
N GLY A 37 -19.82 5.83 -0.36
CA GLY A 37 -20.46 4.66 0.24
C GLY A 37 -19.55 3.46 0.46
N PHE A 38 -18.24 3.57 0.17
CA PHE A 38 -17.28 2.49 0.38
C PHE A 38 -16.72 2.54 1.81
N GLY A 39 -17.54 2.18 2.78
CA GLY A 39 -17.19 2.26 4.20
C GLY A 39 -15.99 1.43 4.62
N SER A 40 -15.69 0.35 3.88
CA SER A 40 -14.48 -0.46 4.09
C SER A 40 -13.19 0.37 3.97
N GLN A 41 -13.24 1.49 3.25
CA GLN A 41 -12.08 2.37 3.07
C GLN A 41 -11.75 3.20 4.32
N LYS A 42 -12.63 3.25 5.31
CA LYS A 42 -12.39 4.01 6.55
C LYS A 42 -11.15 3.53 7.30
N ALA A 43 -10.99 2.21 7.41
CA ALA A 43 -9.82 1.63 8.09
C ALA A 43 -8.53 1.97 7.35
N LEU A 44 -8.54 1.85 6.02
CA LEU A 44 -7.38 2.18 5.20
C LEU A 44 -7.07 3.68 5.28
N LEU A 45 -8.08 4.54 5.28
CA LEU A 45 -7.92 5.98 5.43
C LEU A 45 -7.26 6.34 6.78
N ARG A 46 -7.64 5.66 7.86
CA ARG A 46 -7.01 5.86 9.17
C ARG A 46 -5.51 5.54 9.12
N LEU A 47 -5.16 4.41 8.50
CA LEU A 47 -3.76 4.02 8.36
C LEU A 47 -2.99 5.01 7.50
N THR A 48 -3.52 5.39 6.34
CA THR A 48 -2.91 6.35 5.43
C THR A 48 -2.67 7.69 6.12
N THR A 49 -3.65 8.17 6.88
CA THR A 49 -3.54 9.42 7.63
C THR A 49 -2.42 9.35 8.67
N ALA A 50 -2.33 8.23 9.39
CA ALA A 50 -1.26 8.03 10.36
C ALA A 50 0.12 8.05 9.70
N VAL A 51 0.28 7.37 8.57
CA VAL A 51 1.53 7.36 7.81
C VAL A 51 1.89 8.77 7.34
N SER A 52 0.93 9.51 6.82
CA SER A 52 1.15 10.87 6.29
C SER A 52 1.68 11.85 7.33
N LYS A 53 1.38 11.61 8.60
CA LYS A 53 1.82 12.44 9.73
C LYS A 53 3.13 11.97 10.34
N SER A 54 3.70 10.87 9.88
CA SER A 54 4.90 10.27 10.43
C SER A 54 6.13 10.67 9.61
N GLU A 55 7.32 10.42 10.19
CA GLU A 55 8.60 10.62 9.51
C GLU A 55 8.74 9.73 8.27
N ILE A 56 8.06 8.59 8.24
CA ILE A 56 8.09 7.66 7.12
C ILE A 56 7.56 8.31 5.84
N ALA A 57 6.60 9.21 5.95
CA ALA A 57 6.01 9.89 4.79
C ALA A 57 7.04 10.65 3.94
N HIS A 58 8.18 11.02 4.52
CA HIS A 58 9.26 11.70 3.80
C HIS A 58 10.20 10.73 3.08
N GLN A 59 10.10 9.44 3.36
CA GLN A 59 11.01 8.43 2.86
C GLN A 59 10.36 7.47 1.88
N VAL A 60 9.03 7.45 1.82
CA VAL A 60 8.28 6.56 0.94
C VAL A 60 7.23 7.35 0.17
N PHE A 61 6.81 6.77 -0.94
CA PHE A 61 5.82 7.34 -1.85
C PHE A 61 4.59 6.46 -1.86
N ALA A 62 3.43 7.06 -2.07
CA ALA A 62 2.17 6.34 -2.05
C ALA A 62 1.33 6.66 -3.28
N CYS A 63 0.53 5.70 -3.70
CA CYS A 63 -0.53 5.91 -4.68
C CYS A 63 -1.69 4.97 -4.37
N THR A 64 -2.84 5.26 -4.96
CA THR A 64 -4.00 4.39 -4.85
C THR A 64 -4.16 3.56 -6.11
N MET A 65 -4.64 2.34 -5.94
CA MET A 65 -5.06 1.49 -7.04
C MET A 65 -6.44 0.95 -6.70
N VAL A 66 -7.46 1.59 -7.25
CA VAL A 66 -8.88 1.35 -6.95
C VAL A 66 -9.11 1.45 -5.43
N PHE A 67 -9.14 0.31 -4.73
CA PHE A 67 -9.41 0.24 -3.29
C PHE A 67 -8.16 -0.06 -2.46
N ASP A 68 -7.01 -0.18 -3.08
CA ASP A 68 -5.77 -0.55 -2.41
C ASP A 68 -4.84 0.65 -2.30
N LEU A 69 -3.96 0.61 -1.29
CA LEU A 69 -2.87 1.56 -1.13
C LEU A 69 -1.58 0.89 -1.56
N LEU A 70 -0.81 1.57 -2.39
CA LEU A 70 0.54 1.14 -2.75
C LEU A 70 1.56 2.06 -2.11
N VAL A 71 2.62 1.47 -1.57
CA VAL A 71 3.74 2.21 -0.97
C VAL A 71 5.04 1.70 -1.56
N SER A 72 5.93 2.62 -1.93
CA SER A 72 7.24 2.29 -2.49
C SER A 72 8.28 3.27 -2.00
N ASP A 73 9.55 2.88 -2.07
CA ASP A 73 10.68 3.76 -1.78
C ASP A 73 11.15 4.55 -3.01
N THR A 74 10.49 4.39 -4.14
CA THR A 74 10.77 5.14 -5.37
C THR A 74 9.51 5.77 -5.92
N THR A 75 9.66 6.90 -6.62
CA THR A 75 8.52 7.67 -7.16
C THR A 75 7.81 6.96 -8.30
N ASP A 76 8.50 6.10 -9.04
CA ASP A 76 7.95 5.36 -10.17
C ASP A 76 7.45 3.95 -9.77
N PHE A 77 7.59 3.57 -8.51
CA PHE A 77 7.18 2.26 -7.98
C PHE A 77 7.89 1.08 -8.66
N ARG A 78 9.05 1.32 -9.26
CA ARG A 78 9.84 0.29 -9.98
C ARG A 78 11.18 0.03 -9.33
N GLY A 79 11.35 0.43 -8.09
CA GLY A 79 12.60 0.25 -7.38
C GLY A 79 12.91 -1.22 -7.10
N ILE A 80 14.18 -1.51 -6.91
CA ILE A 80 14.69 -2.85 -6.63
C ILE A 80 14.04 -3.48 -5.40
N ASN A 81 13.58 -2.67 -4.45
CA ASN A 81 12.98 -3.16 -3.20
C ASN A 81 11.48 -3.47 -3.33
N GLY A 82 10.92 -3.35 -4.53
CA GLY A 82 9.53 -3.68 -4.79
C GLY A 82 8.54 -2.67 -4.24
N VAL A 83 7.32 -3.13 -4.01
CA VAL A 83 6.26 -2.30 -3.43
C VAL A 83 5.52 -3.07 -2.33
N VAL A 84 4.88 -2.31 -1.46
CA VAL A 84 3.93 -2.84 -0.47
C VAL A 84 2.53 -2.47 -0.95
N LEU A 85 1.67 -3.48 -1.11
CA LEU A 85 0.26 -3.30 -1.40
C LEU A 85 -0.52 -3.54 -0.13
N ILE A 86 -1.39 -2.62 0.23
CA ILE A 86 -2.16 -2.68 1.46
C ILE A 86 -3.64 -2.71 1.12
N ARG A 87 -4.32 -3.75 1.57
CA ARG A 87 -5.74 -3.97 1.34
C ARG A 87 -6.44 -4.21 2.67
N TYR A 88 -7.62 -3.63 2.83
CA TYR A 88 -8.47 -3.94 3.97
C TYR A 88 -9.64 -4.82 3.52
N ARG A 89 -9.83 -5.93 4.21
CA ARG A 89 -10.93 -6.85 3.97
C ARG A 89 -12.00 -6.66 5.04
N GLU A 90 -13.14 -6.13 4.63
CA GLU A 90 -14.25 -5.86 5.53
C GLU A 90 -14.89 -7.14 6.07
N ASP A 91 -14.97 -8.19 5.24
CA ASP A 91 -15.56 -9.46 5.61
C ASP A 91 -14.86 -10.13 6.79
N SER A 92 -13.53 -9.99 6.88
CA SER A 92 -12.73 -10.54 7.97
C SER A 92 -12.25 -9.47 8.96
N GLN A 93 -12.50 -8.18 8.66
CA GLN A 93 -12.02 -7.03 9.43
C GLN A 93 -10.51 -7.08 9.63
N ARG A 94 -9.78 -7.42 8.57
CA ARG A 94 -8.33 -7.55 8.60
C ARG A 94 -7.68 -6.77 7.49
N PHE A 95 -6.48 -6.27 7.76
CA PHE A 95 -5.57 -5.79 6.74
C PHE A 95 -4.82 -6.96 6.14
N LEU A 96 -4.57 -6.86 4.84
CA LEU A 96 -3.63 -7.73 4.13
C LEU A 96 -2.51 -6.84 3.61
N PHE A 97 -1.30 -7.11 4.06
CA PHE A 97 -0.10 -6.46 3.57
C PHE A 97 0.61 -7.42 2.63
N TYR A 98 0.85 -6.98 1.41
CA TYR A 98 1.61 -7.76 0.44
C TYR A 98 2.89 -7.02 0.14
N HIS A 99 4.01 -7.71 0.19
CA HIS A 99 5.23 -7.22 -0.44
C HIS A 99 5.38 -7.90 -1.78
N ILE A 100 5.46 -7.11 -2.84
CA ILE A 100 5.60 -7.61 -4.21
C ILE A 100 6.99 -7.22 -4.68
N ALA A 101 7.87 -8.21 -4.80
CA ALA A 101 9.23 -8.01 -5.27
C ALA A 101 9.25 -7.68 -6.76
N ILE A 102 10.35 -7.12 -7.23
CA ILE A 102 10.48 -6.71 -8.63
C ILE A 102 10.36 -7.89 -9.60
N ASP A 103 10.70 -9.10 -9.16
CA ASP A 103 10.54 -10.33 -9.95
C ASP A 103 9.13 -10.92 -9.88
N GLY A 104 8.22 -10.29 -9.12
CA GLY A 104 6.84 -10.74 -8.96
C GLY A 104 6.60 -11.66 -7.78
N GLU A 105 7.62 -12.06 -7.03
CA GLU A 105 7.45 -12.86 -5.82
C GLU A 105 6.69 -12.07 -4.77
N GLN A 106 5.79 -12.74 -4.06
CA GLN A 106 4.91 -12.09 -3.09
C GLN A 106 5.02 -12.73 -1.72
N GLU A 107 5.01 -11.88 -0.70
CA GLU A 107 4.80 -12.28 0.68
C GLU A 107 3.55 -11.58 1.20
N CYS A 108 2.81 -12.23 2.09
CA CYS A 108 1.56 -11.67 2.62
C CYS A 108 1.55 -11.77 4.15
N TRP A 109 1.16 -10.67 4.79
CA TRP A 109 1.00 -10.60 6.24
C TRP A 109 -0.41 -10.10 6.56
N PRO A 110 -1.33 -10.99 6.97
CA PRO A 110 -2.63 -10.55 7.47
C PRO A 110 -2.50 -10.08 8.91
N CYS A 111 -3.24 -9.04 9.27
CA CYS A 111 -3.27 -8.57 10.66
C CYS A 111 -4.54 -7.77 10.95
N PRO A 112 -4.97 -7.69 12.22
CA PRO A 112 -6.07 -6.82 12.60
C PRO A 112 -5.67 -5.35 12.53
N GLU A 113 -6.64 -4.45 12.48
CA GLU A 113 -6.38 -3.01 12.38
C GLU A 113 -5.48 -2.51 13.53
N SER A 114 -5.66 -3.05 14.72
CA SER A 114 -4.87 -2.64 15.90
C SER A 114 -3.36 -2.88 15.73
N GLU A 115 -2.96 -3.77 14.83
CA GLU A 115 -1.56 -4.09 14.57
C GLU A 115 -1.05 -3.54 13.23
N ALA A 116 -1.91 -2.86 12.47
CA ALA A 116 -1.59 -2.45 11.11
C ALA A 116 -0.39 -1.51 11.04
N TRP A 117 -0.31 -0.55 11.95
CA TRP A 117 0.80 0.40 11.99
C TRP A 117 2.15 -0.32 12.23
N GLN A 118 2.19 -1.18 13.23
CA GLN A 118 3.41 -1.94 13.55
C GLN A 118 3.80 -2.88 12.41
N MET A 119 2.83 -3.50 11.77
CA MET A 119 3.07 -4.36 10.63
C MET A 119 3.70 -3.58 9.48
N LEU A 120 3.15 -2.41 9.16
CA LEU A 120 3.69 -1.56 8.10
C LEU A 120 5.13 -1.14 8.40
N LEU A 121 5.41 -0.71 9.63
CA LEU A 121 6.76 -0.34 10.05
C LEU A 121 7.75 -1.50 9.88
N MET A 122 7.35 -2.70 10.29
CA MET A 122 8.18 -3.89 10.16
C MET A 122 8.51 -4.18 8.70
N ILE A 123 7.50 -4.14 7.82
CA ILE A 123 7.68 -4.44 6.40
C ILE A 123 8.59 -3.39 5.75
N ILE A 124 8.32 -2.11 5.97
CA ILE A 124 9.11 -1.01 5.42
C ILE A 124 10.56 -1.10 5.88
N SER A 125 10.77 -1.35 7.15
CA SER A 125 12.11 -1.47 7.72
C SER A 125 12.90 -2.60 7.07
N ARG A 126 12.27 -3.75 6.87
CA ARG A 126 12.92 -4.92 6.29
C ARG A 126 13.10 -4.83 4.78
N LYS A 127 12.08 -4.37 4.07
CA LYS A 127 12.05 -4.44 2.60
C LYS A 127 12.64 -3.21 1.94
N PHE A 128 12.46 -2.03 2.52
CA PHE A 128 12.99 -0.78 1.98
C PHE A 128 14.25 -0.32 2.69
N LEU A 129 14.70 -1.04 3.71
CA LEU A 129 15.91 -0.73 4.49
C LEU A 129 15.85 0.68 5.10
N ILE A 130 14.66 1.13 5.44
CA ILE A 130 14.41 2.43 6.03
C ILE A 130 14.29 2.26 7.54
N ARG A 131 14.93 3.15 8.29
CA ARG A 131 14.79 3.19 9.74
C ARG A 131 13.45 3.83 10.08
N ALA A 132 12.63 3.06 10.72
CA ALA A 132 11.33 3.51 11.19
C ALA A 132 11.38 3.96 12.64
#